data_fc7d41d19d265ac64a855097f07a5c99
#
_entry.id   fc7d41d19d265ac64a855097f07a5c99
#
_cell.length_a   1.000
_cell.length_b   1.000
_cell.length_c   1.000
_cell.angle_alpha   90.00
_cell.angle_beta   90.00
_cell.angle_gamma   90.00
#
_symmetry.space_group_name_H-M   'P 1'
#
loop_
_entity.id
_entity.type
_entity.pdbx_description
1 polymer ?
#
loop_
_entity_poly.entity_id
_entity_poly.type
_entity_poly.pdbx_seq_one_letter_code
_entity_poly.pdbx_strand_id
1 'polypeptide(L)'
;MEAVQIVDDNVRVFDEIYEIGMVTEEIIDAAMTKPWWQDVQYGVIDIAGTQHQAMPAPAEVWLANTGLYLSSQKVGIMDGTERLKSFLKVDPIAGYPRLSINPNCRGLLSEFGAVPNPFTGQTQAYRWKMDRDGNIVGNTPEDKYNHGVKALIYGLVYHFGFSYASDRQKIKVKHW
;
A
#
# COMPACT_ATOMS: atom_id res chain seq x y z
N MET A 1 4.20 -1.62 -7.65
CA MET A 1 5.15 -1.52 -6.52
C MET A 1 5.26 -0.06 -6.11
N GLU A 2 5.19 0.23 -4.82
CA GLU A 2 5.26 1.58 -4.27
C GLU A 2 6.59 1.78 -3.55
N ALA A 3 7.34 2.83 -3.90
CA ALA A 3 8.52 3.25 -3.17
C ALA A 3 8.14 4.29 -2.11
N VAL A 4 8.44 3.98 -0.86
CA VAL A 4 7.93 4.72 0.30
C VAL A 4 9.09 5.18 1.18
N GLN A 5 9.05 6.44 1.57
CA GLN A 5 9.91 7.03 2.60
C GLN A 5 9.10 7.30 3.87
N ILE A 6 9.64 6.94 5.02
CA ILE A 6 9.02 7.18 6.33
C ILE A 6 9.95 8.07 7.15
N VAL A 7 9.44 9.22 7.60
CA VAL A 7 10.18 10.18 8.43
C VAL A 7 9.24 10.69 9.51
N ASP A 8 9.60 10.51 10.77
CA ASP A 8 8.83 10.99 11.94
C ASP A 8 7.33 10.67 11.85
N ASP A 9 6.99 9.42 11.60
CA ASP A 9 5.62 8.93 11.41
C ASP A 9 4.89 9.50 10.17
N ASN A 10 5.53 10.31 9.35
CA ASN A 10 4.99 10.74 8.07
C ASN A 10 5.44 9.79 6.96
N VAL A 11 4.53 9.50 6.06
CA VAL A 11 4.71 8.56 4.97
C VAL A 11 4.64 9.30 3.64
N ARG A 12 5.66 9.15 2.82
CA ARG A 12 5.70 9.71 1.49
C ARG A 12 5.88 8.60 0.46
N VAL A 13 4.89 8.38 -0.38
CA VAL A 13 5.05 7.60 -1.61
C VAL A 13 5.71 8.51 -2.64
N PHE A 14 6.96 8.25 -2.99
CA PHE A 14 7.73 9.17 -3.82
C PHE A 14 7.98 8.66 -5.24
N ASP A 15 7.85 7.34 -5.47
CA ASP A 15 7.96 6.71 -6.79
C ASP A 15 7.10 5.43 -6.84
N GLU A 16 6.78 4.96 -8.03
CA GLU A 16 6.04 3.73 -8.26
C GLU A 16 6.56 2.98 -9.50
N ILE A 17 6.34 1.69 -9.55
CA ILE A 17 6.33 0.88 -10.75
C ILE A 17 4.92 0.33 -10.89
N TYR A 18 4.15 0.91 -11.82
CA TYR A 18 2.74 0.62 -12.04
C TYR A 18 2.56 0.24 -13.51
N GLU A 19 2.70 -1.06 -13.79
CA GLU A 19 2.72 -1.60 -15.14
C GLU A 19 1.77 -2.79 -15.26
N ILE A 20 1.37 -3.12 -16.47
CA ILE A 20 0.50 -4.26 -16.77
C ILE A 20 1.32 -5.32 -17.48
N GLY A 21 1.19 -6.58 -17.02
CA GLY A 21 1.77 -7.75 -17.69
C GLY A 21 3.24 -7.99 -17.40
N MET A 22 3.88 -7.23 -16.53
CA MET A 22 5.24 -7.51 -16.07
C MET A 22 5.29 -8.77 -15.19
N VAL A 23 6.28 -9.61 -15.42
CA VAL A 23 6.63 -10.70 -14.51
C VAL A 23 7.52 -10.19 -13.38
N THR A 24 7.74 -11.03 -12.37
CA THR A 24 8.46 -10.60 -11.14
C THR A 24 9.87 -10.12 -11.46
N GLU A 25 10.59 -10.78 -12.34
CA GLU A 25 11.95 -10.43 -12.75
C GLU A 25 12.00 -9.06 -13.43
N GLU A 26 11.05 -8.75 -14.30
CA GLU A 26 10.97 -7.45 -14.97
C GLU A 26 10.70 -6.31 -13.98
N ILE A 27 9.90 -6.55 -12.94
CA ILE A 27 9.67 -5.59 -11.87
C ILE A 27 10.97 -5.36 -11.08
N ILE A 28 11.72 -6.41 -10.79
CA ILE A 28 13.02 -6.35 -10.12
C ILE A 28 14.00 -5.52 -10.95
N ASP A 29 14.14 -5.84 -12.23
CA ASP A 29 15.03 -5.12 -13.13
C ASP A 29 14.70 -3.64 -13.20
N ALA A 30 13.40 -3.31 -13.34
CA ALA A 30 12.93 -1.92 -13.31
C ALA A 30 13.24 -1.22 -11.97
N ALA A 31 13.06 -1.91 -10.85
CA ALA A 31 13.38 -1.37 -9.53
C ALA A 31 14.88 -1.10 -9.36
N MET A 32 15.72 -2.02 -9.79
CA MET A 32 17.19 -1.90 -9.69
C MET A 32 17.77 -0.76 -10.53
N THR A 33 17.06 -0.30 -11.56
CA THR A 33 17.48 0.88 -12.33
C THR A 33 17.17 2.21 -11.63
N LYS A 34 16.35 2.19 -10.58
CA LYS A 34 15.94 3.39 -9.89
C LYS A 34 17.05 3.96 -9.00
N PRO A 35 17.24 5.29 -8.94
CA PRO A 35 18.32 5.90 -8.17
C PRO A 35 18.24 5.65 -6.66
N TRP A 36 17.05 5.36 -6.15
CA TRP A 36 16.81 5.09 -4.75
C TRP A 36 16.99 3.61 -4.35
N TRP A 37 17.24 2.73 -5.31
CA TRP A 37 17.31 1.29 -5.06
C TRP A 37 18.33 0.91 -3.99
N GLN A 38 19.50 1.55 -4.01
CA GLN A 38 20.58 1.26 -3.06
C GLN A 38 20.26 1.64 -1.61
N ASP A 39 19.25 2.48 -1.40
CA ASP A 39 18.82 2.97 -0.09
C ASP A 39 17.65 2.14 0.49
N VAL A 40 17.19 1.11 -0.22
CA VAL A 40 16.09 0.26 0.23
C VAL A 40 16.52 -0.55 1.45
N GLN A 41 15.82 -0.35 2.56
CA GLN A 41 16.11 -1.03 3.84
C GLN A 41 15.32 -2.32 4.01
N TYR A 42 14.08 -2.36 3.55
CA TYR A 42 13.22 -3.54 3.60
C TYR A 42 12.11 -3.45 2.55
N GLY A 43 11.50 -4.59 2.26
CA GLY A 43 10.36 -4.69 1.38
C GLY A 43 9.20 -5.46 2.02
N VAL A 44 7.99 -5.17 1.56
CA VAL A 44 6.76 -5.84 2.00
C VAL A 44 5.99 -6.33 0.79
N ILE A 45 5.47 -7.54 0.87
CA ILE A 45 4.67 -8.16 -0.18
C ILE A 45 3.36 -8.70 0.40
N ASP A 46 2.33 -8.83 -0.44
CA ASP A 46 1.12 -9.57 -0.08
C ASP A 46 1.47 -11.02 0.30
N ILE A 47 0.74 -11.58 1.25
CA ILE A 47 0.89 -12.98 1.64
C ILE A 47 0.75 -13.95 0.44
N ALA A 48 -0.02 -13.61 -0.58
CA ALA A 48 -0.11 -14.38 -1.82
C ALA A 48 1.25 -14.47 -2.55
N GLY A 49 2.10 -13.45 -2.43
CA GLY A 49 3.44 -13.43 -3.03
C GLY A 49 4.45 -14.36 -2.35
N THR A 50 4.11 -14.94 -1.20
CA THR A 50 4.92 -15.96 -0.51
C THR A 50 4.42 -17.40 -0.76
N GLN A 51 3.30 -17.54 -1.47
CA GLN A 51 2.70 -18.84 -1.73
C GLN A 51 3.29 -19.49 -3.00
N HIS A 52 3.53 -20.80 -2.94
CA HIS A 52 4.03 -21.59 -4.07
C HIS A 52 2.93 -21.93 -5.10
N GLN A 53 2.12 -20.98 -5.49
CA GLN A 53 1.20 -21.12 -6.63
C GLN A 53 1.94 -21.05 -7.97
N ALA A 54 3.05 -20.29 -7.99
CA ALA A 54 4.08 -20.36 -8.99
C ALA A 54 5.38 -20.79 -8.30
N MET A 55 6.19 -21.61 -8.95
CA MET A 55 7.49 -22.02 -8.40
C MET A 55 8.60 -21.44 -9.27
N PRO A 56 9.50 -20.62 -8.74
CA PRO A 56 9.55 -20.14 -7.34
C PRO A 56 8.46 -19.10 -7.01
N ALA A 57 8.19 -18.92 -5.71
CA ALA A 57 7.29 -17.86 -5.25
C ALA A 57 7.89 -16.46 -5.51
N PRO A 58 7.10 -15.42 -5.82
CA PRO A 58 7.63 -14.08 -6.07
C PRO A 58 8.62 -13.57 -5.02
N ALA A 59 8.36 -13.81 -3.74
CA ALA A 59 9.28 -13.41 -2.66
C ALA A 59 10.64 -14.13 -2.73
N GLU A 60 10.68 -15.39 -3.19
CA GLU A 60 11.93 -16.14 -3.39
C GLU A 60 12.72 -15.61 -4.58
N VAL A 61 12.02 -15.21 -5.66
CA VAL A 61 12.62 -14.56 -6.83
C VAL A 61 13.30 -13.24 -6.42
N TRP A 62 12.62 -12.43 -5.61
CA TRP A 62 13.19 -11.19 -5.06
C TRP A 62 14.46 -11.48 -4.25
N LEU A 63 14.38 -12.41 -3.31
CA LEU A 63 15.53 -12.75 -2.46
C LEU A 63 16.74 -13.25 -3.31
N ALA A 64 16.47 -14.11 -4.28
CA ALA A 64 17.53 -14.69 -5.13
C ALA A 64 18.21 -13.66 -6.02
N ASN A 65 17.47 -12.69 -6.57
CA ASN A 65 18.01 -11.71 -7.52
C ASN A 65 18.61 -10.47 -6.85
N THR A 66 18.13 -10.10 -5.66
CA THR A 66 18.50 -8.82 -5.03
C THR A 66 19.10 -8.96 -3.63
N GLY A 67 18.97 -10.12 -3.00
CA GLY A 67 19.27 -10.29 -1.58
C GLY A 67 18.25 -9.66 -0.63
N LEU A 68 17.22 -8.96 -1.15
CA LEU A 68 16.19 -8.32 -0.35
C LEU A 68 15.12 -9.33 0.07
N TYR A 69 15.01 -9.56 1.37
CA TYR A 69 13.93 -10.36 1.93
C TYR A 69 12.63 -9.54 1.98
N LEU A 70 11.56 -10.02 1.36
CA LEU A 70 10.25 -9.41 1.43
C LEU A 70 9.44 -9.99 2.59
N SER A 71 9.09 -9.13 3.53
CA SER A 71 8.22 -9.47 4.65
C SER A 71 6.75 -9.53 4.21
N SER A 72 5.98 -10.41 4.82
CA SER A 72 4.54 -10.47 4.58
C SER A 72 3.77 -10.73 5.86
N GLN A 73 2.55 -10.23 5.93
CA GLN A 73 1.61 -10.57 7.00
C GLN A 73 0.18 -10.54 6.49
N LYS A 74 -0.70 -11.29 7.14
CA LYS A 74 -2.12 -11.28 6.80
C LYS A 74 -2.75 -9.96 7.27
N VAL A 75 -3.35 -9.23 6.34
CA VAL A 75 -4.07 -7.99 6.62
C VAL A 75 -5.53 -8.16 6.22
N GLY A 76 -6.45 -8.00 7.17
CA GLY A 76 -7.88 -7.94 6.88
C GLY A 76 -8.24 -6.68 6.10
N ILE A 77 -9.16 -6.77 5.15
CA ILE A 77 -9.56 -5.63 4.29
C ILE A 77 -9.99 -4.42 5.13
N MET A 78 -10.81 -4.64 6.15
CA MET A 78 -11.31 -3.57 7.00
C MET A 78 -10.21 -2.96 7.86
N ASP A 79 -9.38 -3.80 8.50
CA ASP A 79 -8.27 -3.35 9.35
C ASP A 79 -7.26 -2.54 8.55
N GLY A 80 -6.93 -3.00 7.34
CA GLY A 80 -6.04 -2.29 6.44
C GLY A 80 -6.62 -0.96 5.96
N THR A 81 -7.91 -0.94 5.61
CA THR A 81 -8.61 0.29 5.20
C THR A 81 -8.64 1.31 6.34
N GLU A 82 -8.92 0.89 7.57
CA GLU A 82 -8.91 1.78 8.74
C GLU A 82 -7.49 2.31 9.03
N ARG A 83 -6.45 1.48 8.87
CA ARG A 83 -5.06 1.96 8.96
C ARG A 83 -4.79 3.04 7.91
N LEU A 84 -5.13 2.81 6.64
CA LEU A 84 -4.94 3.79 5.57
C LEU A 84 -5.69 5.10 5.86
N LYS A 85 -6.96 5.03 6.25
CA LYS A 85 -7.77 6.20 6.62
C LYS A 85 -7.12 7.01 7.75
N SER A 86 -6.48 6.37 8.72
CA SER A 86 -5.79 7.05 9.81
C SER A 86 -4.62 7.92 9.34
N PHE A 87 -4.00 7.58 8.21
CA PHE A 87 -2.93 8.35 7.58
C PHE A 87 -3.45 9.43 6.63
N LEU A 88 -4.63 9.22 6.02
CA LEU A 88 -5.29 10.21 5.16
C LEU A 88 -6.03 11.30 5.95
N LYS A 89 -6.33 11.05 7.23
CA LYS A 89 -6.98 12.04 8.08
C LYS A 89 -6.06 13.24 8.29
N VAL A 90 -6.59 14.43 8.02
CA VAL A 90 -5.87 15.69 8.29
C VAL A 90 -5.65 15.82 9.79
N ASP A 91 -4.42 16.02 10.19
CA ASP A 91 -4.06 16.34 11.58
C ASP A 91 -4.53 17.76 11.89
N PRO A 92 -5.33 17.98 12.93
CA PRO A 92 -5.89 19.30 13.22
C PRO A 92 -4.84 20.32 13.67
N ILE A 93 -3.67 19.88 14.12
CA ILE A 93 -2.57 20.75 14.56
C ILE A 93 -1.64 21.04 13.38
N ALA A 94 -1.23 20.00 12.64
CA ALA A 94 -0.33 20.15 11.51
C ALA A 94 -1.03 20.73 10.26
N GLY A 95 -2.34 20.52 10.11
CA GLY A 95 -3.12 21.03 8.98
C GLY A 95 -2.98 20.18 7.70
N TYR A 96 -2.30 19.02 7.75
CA TYR A 96 -2.12 18.10 6.61
C TYR A 96 -2.16 16.63 7.08
N PRO A 97 -2.41 15.68 6.15
CA PRO A 97 -2.39 14.27 6.45
C PRO A 97 -0.95 13.74 6.59
N ARG A 98 -0.78 12.65 7.33
CA ARG A 98 0.52 11.99 7.48
C ARG A 98 0.97 11.23 6.22
N LEU A 99 0.07 10.97 5.28
CA LEU A 99 0.36 10.36 3.99
C LEU A 99 0.41 11.42 2.90
N SER A 100 1.50 11.44 2.15
CA SER A 100 1.64 12.22 0.92
C SER A 100 2.04 11.32 -0.25
N ILE A 101 1.55 11.63 -1.44
CA ILE A 101 1.81 10.86 -2.66
C ILE A 101 2.37 11.82 -3.71
N ASN A 102 3.51 11.46 -4.31
CA ASN A 102 4.10 12.23 -5.38
C ASN A 102 3.16 12.28 -6.59
N PRO A 103 2.95 13.45 -7.23
CA PRO A 103 2.12 13.57 -8.42
C PRO A 103 2.52 12.65 -9.59
N ASN A 104 3.76 12.17 -9.62
CA ASN A 104 4.24 11.21 -10.62
C ASN A 104 3.74 9.78 -10.38
N CYS A 105 3.27 9.45 -9.17
CA CYS A 105 2.66 8.15 -8.85
C CYS A 105 1.21 8.10 -9.38
N ARG A 106 1.08 8.14 -10.72
CA ARG A 106 -0.22 8.27 -11.39
C ARG A 106 -1.08 7.02 -11.27
N GLY A 107 -0.47 5.85 -11.21
CA GLY A 107 -1.16 4.59 -10.98
C GLY A 107 -1.87 4.58 -9.64
N LEU A 108 -1.12 4.81 -8.57
CA LEU A 108 -1.67 4.90 -7.21
C LEU A 108 -2.70 6.03 -7.08
N LEU A 109 -2.41 7.22 -7.61
CA LEU A 109 -3.34 8.34 -7.60
C LEU A 109 -4.63 8.04 -8.37
N SER A 110 -4.58 7.23 -9.43
CA SER A 110 -5.78 6.82 -10.16
C SER A 110 -6.66 5.89 -9.33
N GLU A 111 -6.07 5.01 -8.52
CA GLU A 111 -6.81 4.14 -7.62
C GLU A 111 -7.49 4.93 -6.47
N PHE A 112 -6.96 6.10 -6.10
CA PHE A 112 -7.63 7.06 -5.22
C PHE A 112 -8.68 7.91 -5.95
N GLY A 113 -8.80 7.80 -7.27
CA GLY A 113 -9.72 8.60 -8.09
C GLY A 113 -9.26 10.06 -8.31
N ALA A 114 -8.01 10.38 -8.00
CA ALA A 114 -7.48 11.73 -8.12
C ALA A 114 -7.08 12.11 -9.57
N VAL A 115 -6.73 11.11 -10.37
CA VAL A 115 -6.35 11.29 -11.79
C VAL A 115 -6.92 10.15 -12.64
N PRO A 116 -7.05 10.29 -13.96
CA PRO A 116 -7.39 9.18 -14.84
C PRO A 116 -6.33 8.08 -14.81
N ASN A 117 -6.76 6.82 -14.95
CA ASN A 117 -5.87 5.67 -15.03
C ASN A 117 -4.89 5.84 -16.20
N PRO A 118 -3.57 5.66 -15.98
CA PRO A 118 -2.54 5.94 -16.98
C PRO A 118 -2.62 5.04 -18.23
N PHE A 119 -3.26 3.86 -18.14
CA PHE A 119 -3.39 2.94 -19.27
C PHE A 119 -4.72 3.09 -20.02
N THR A 120 -5.81 3.35 -19.32
CA THR A 120 -7.16 3.39 -19.92
C THR A 120 -7.68 4.79 -20.17
N GLY A 121 -7.09 5.81 -19.54
CA GLY A 121 -7.56 7.19 -19.57
C GLY A 121 -8.89 7.41 -18.84
N GLN A 122 -9.46 6.39 -18.23
CA GLN A 122 -10.74 6.47 -17.54
C GLN A 122 -10.55 6.76 -16.04
N THR A 123 -11.51 7.45 -15.44
CA THR A 123 -11.56 7.62 -13.99
C THR A 123 -12.02 6.31 -13.36
N GLN A 124 -11.11 5.69 -12.62
CA GLN A 124 -11.32 4.41 -11.95
C GLN A 124 -10.79 4.57 -10.52
N ALA A 125 -11.59 4.19 -9.53
CA ALA A 125 -11.18 4.33 -8.15
C ALA A 125 -11.48 3.08 -7.34
N TYR A 126 -10.63 2.79 -6.36
CA TYR A 126 -10.91 1.84 -5.31
C TYR A 126 -12.02 2.40 -4.42
N ARG A 127 -13.19 1.77 -4.44
CA ARG A 127 -14.40 2.28 -3.81
C ARG A 127 -15.23 1.18 -3.16
N TRP A 128 -16.17 1.58 -2.34
CA TRP A 128 -17.18 0.68 -1.81
C TRP A 128 -18.02 0.07 -2.93
N LYS A 129 -18.39 -1.19 -2.73
CA LYS A 129 -19.33 -1.88 -3.62
C LYS A 129 -20.66 -1.15 -3.61
N MET A 130 -21.19 -0.85 -4.80
CA MET A 130 -22.46 -0.14 -4.98
C MET A 130 -23.45 -0.99 -5.79
N ASP A 131 -24.74 -0.80 -5.52
CA ASP A 131 -25.83 -1.32 -6.36
C ASP A 131 -26.05 -0.44 -7.60
N ARG A 132 -27.07 -0.77 -8.39
CA ARG A 132 -27.41 -0.02 -9.61
C ARG A 132 -27.92 1.40 -9.32
N ASP A 133 -28.44 1.64 -8.13
CA ASP A 133 -28.98 2.92 -7.67
C ASP A 133 -27.91 3.77 -6.97
N GLY A 134 -26.68 3.27 -6.87
CA GLY A 134 -25.55 3.98 -6.25
C GLY A 134 -25.46 3.87 -4.73
N ASN A 135 -26.27 2.99 -4.12
CA ASN A 135 -26.19 2.75 -2.68
C ASN A 135 -25.05 1.77 -2.37
N ILE A 136 -24.36 2.00 -1.25
CA ILE A 136 -23.31 1.09 -0.78
C ILE A 136 -23.94 -0.25 -0.38
N VAL A 137 -23.45 -1.34 -0.97
CA VAL A 137 -23.89 -2.71 -0.69
C VAL A 137 -22.79 -3.46 0.05
N GLY A 138 -23.12 -3.90 1.26
CA GLY A 138 -22.18 -4.62 2.11
C GLY A 138 -21.17 -3.70 2.81
N ASN A 139 -20.17 -4.32 3.41
CA ASN A 139 -19.15 -3.64 4.24
C ASN A 139 -17.72 -3.79 3.71
N THR A 140 -17.56 -4.16 2.44
CA THR A 140 -16.26 -4.33 1.80
C THR A 140 -16.18 -3.56 0.49
N PRO A 141 -15.02 -3.00 0.15
CA PRO A 141 -14.79 -2.40 -1.15
C PRO A 141 -14.87 -3.42 -2.30
N GLU A 142 -15.02 -2.93 -3.52
CA GLU A 142 -14.88 -3.74 -4.74
C GLU A 142 -13.42 -4.25 -4.84
N ASP A 143 -13.25 -5.48 -5.32
CA ASP A 143 -11.91 -6.05 -5.59
C ASP A 143 -11.44 -5.67 -7.01
N LYS A 144 -11.36 -4.35 -7.23
CA LYS A 144 -10.92 -3.75 -8.50
C LYS A 144 -10.16 -2.47 -8.21
N TYR A 145 -9.19 -2.14 -9.08
CA TYR A 145 -8.42 -0.89 -9.04
C TYR A 145 -7.82 -0.63 -7.65
N ASN A 146 -7.14 -1.63 -7.10
CA ASN A 146 -6.71 -1.61 -5.70
C ASN A 146 -5.30 -2.15 -5.46
N HIS A 147 -4.54 -2.42 -6.51
CA HIS A 147 -3.22 -3.05 -6.38
C HIS A 147 -2.22 -2.15 -5.66
N GLY A 148 -2.12 -0.88 -6.05
CA GLY A 148 -1.26 0.12 -5.41
C GLY A 148 -1.76 0.47 -4.00
N VAL A 149 -3.08 0.67 -3.84
CA VAL A 149 -3.69 0.92 -2.52
C VAL A 149 -3.45 -0.25 -1.57
N LYS A 150 -3.60 -1.50 -2.02
CA LYS A 150 -3.30 -2.69 -1.20
C LYS A 150 -1.81 -2.78 -0.85
N ALA A 151 -0.93 -2.54 -1.82
CA ALA A 151 0.52 -2.53 -1.57
C ALA A 151 0.88 -1.50 -0.49
N LEU A 152 0.33 -0.29 -0.58
CA LEU A 152 0.50 0.75 0.43
C LEU A 152 -0.05 0.32 1.80
N ILE A 153 -1.24 -0.28 1.85
CA ILE A 153 -1.84 -0.80 3.09
C ILE A 153 -0.93 -1.84 3.75
N TYR A 154 -0.38 -2.78 3.00
CA TYR A 154 0.54 -3.78 3.55
C TYR A 154 1.78 -3.14 4.18
N GLY A 155 2.38 -2.16 3.48
CA GLY A 155 3.50 -1.39 4.01
C GLY A 155 3.17 -0.62 5.29
N LEU A 156 2.01 0.07 5.31
CA LEU A 156 1.56 0.82 6.49
C LEU A 156 1.29 -0.09 7.69
N VAL A 157 0.62 -1.23 7.48
CA VAL A 157 0.31 -2.17 8.57
C VAL A 157 1.59 -2.86 9.05
N TYR A 158 2.50 -3.21 8.15
CA TYR A 158 3.77 -3.82 8.52
C TYR A 158 4.61 -2.89 9.40
N HIS A 159 4.72 -1.62 9.04
CA HIS A 159 5.58 -0.67 9.75
C HIS A 159 4.94 -0.13 11.04
N PHE A 160 3.65 0.21 10.99
CA PHE A 160 2.95 0.89 12.11
C PHE A 160 2.00 -0.01 12.90
N GLY A 161 1.82 -1.25 12.49
CA GLY A 161 0.82 -2.15 13.08
C GLY A 161 -0.62 -1.77 12.73
N PHE A 162 -1.60 -2.42 13.35
CA PHE A 162 -3.03 -2.11 13.19
C PHE A 162 -3.44 -0.90 14.03
N SER A 163 -4.43 -0.11 13.56
CA SER A 163 -4.84 1.14 14.21
C SER A 163 -5.35 0.95 15.65
N TYR A 164 -6.04 -0.15 15.94
CA TYR A 164 -6.55 -0.45 17.28
C TYR A 164 -5.46 -0.87 18.30
N ALA A 165 -4.27 -1.26 17.83
CA ALA A 165 -3.17 -1.62 18.71
C ALA A 165 -2.56 -0.41 19.42
N SER A 166 -2.58 0.76 18.78
CA SER A 166 -2.06 2.01 19.33
C SER A 166 -2.96 2.61 20.41
N ASP A 167 -4.27 2.40 20.31
CA ASP A 167 -5.24 2.97 21.25
C ASP A 167 -5.28 2.17 22.59
N ARG A 168 -4.96 0.88 22.57
CA ARG A 168 -4.93 0.05 23.79
C ARG A 168 -3.72 0.31 24.69
N GLN A 169 -2.63 0.88 24.18
CA GLN A 169 -1.45 1.17 25.02
C GLN A 169 -1.57 2.47 25.82
N LYS A 170 -2.52 3.35 25.51
CA LYS A 170 -2.66 4.65 26.17
C LYS A 170 -3.54 4.67 27.42
N ILE A 171 -4.24 3.56 27.75
CA ILE A 171 -5.08 3.51 28.96
C ILE A 171 -4.38 2.66 30.02
N LYS A 172 -3.28 3.19 30.58
CA LYS A 172 -2.84 2.80 31.92
C LYS A 172 -3.50 3.77 32.91
N VAL A 173 -4.73 3.46 33.31
CA VAL A 173 -5.34 4.11 34.46
C VAL A 173 -4.63 3.62 35.70
N LYS A 174 -3.81 4.45 36.33
CA LYS A 174 -3.34 4.23 37.69
C LYS A 174 -4.51 4.54 38.61
N HIS A 175 -5.11 3.51 39.17
CA HIS A 175 -5.94 3.71 40.33
C HIS A 175 -5.01 3.95 41.54
N TRP A 176 -5.23 5.07 42.19
CA TRP A 176 -4.71 5.38 43.52
C TRP A 176 -5.58 4.77 44.57
#